data_18ffa323e21bef171c2401ef6badab35
#
_entry.id   18ffa323e21bef171c2401ef6badab35
#
_cell.length_a   1.000
_cell.length_b   1.000
_cell.length_c   1.000
_cell.angle_alpha   90.00
_cell.angle_beta   90.00
_cell.angle_gamma   90.00
#
_symmetry.space_group_name_H-M   'P 1'
#
loop_
_entity.id
_entity.type
_entity.pdbx_description
1 polymer ?
#
loop_
_entity_poly.entity_id
_entity_poly.type
_entity_poly.pdbx_seq_one_letter_code
_entity_poly.pdbx_strand_id
1 'polypeptide(L)'
;MAAIQITNVEKRYQALVALDGVSLSIEEGEFFGLLGPNGAGKTTLISIIAGLNRADAGSVTIHGHDVTNDYREARKKLGMVPQELVFDPFFTVRETLRMQSGYFGLKNNGKWIDELMENLHLTDKADTNMRALSGGMKRRVLVAQALVHKPPVIVLDEPTAGVDVELRQTLWKFVARLNRDGHTVVLTTHYLEEAQALCNRIAMLKAGKVVALDTTAALIKRISGSQLVVHLDGKLPDSLIPLVTHPDELVAGRKYTLRINEFADVEPVLASLRAAGAVIEDMQLEQADLEDVFIQIMEGEK
;
A
#
# COMPACT_ATOMS: atom_id res chain seq x y z
N MET A 1 12.70 -3.90 -17.22
CA MET A 1 12.68 -5.37 -17.03
C MET A 1 11.89 -5.68 -15.76
N ALA A 2 11.20 -6.84 -15.70
CA ALA A 2 10.46 -7.19 -14.50
C ALA A 2 11.41 -7.46 -13.31
N ALA A 3 11.23 -6.72 -12.23
CA ALA A 3 11.91 -6.96 -10.96
C ALA A 3 11.31 -8.18 -10.25
N ILE A 4 9.98 -8.33 -10.33
CA ILE A 4 9.26 -9.52 -9.85
C ILE A 4 8.34 -10.00 -10.96
N GLN A 5 8.43 -11.30 -11.30
CA GLN A 5 7.49 -11.95 -12.22
C GLN A 5 6.76 -13.06 -11.49
N ILE A 6 5.43 -13.00 -11.49
CA ILE A 6 4.54 -14.01 -10.91
C ILE A 6 3.74 -14.62 -12.04
N THR A 7 3.78 -15.95 -12.17
CA THR A 7 3.15 -16.64 -13.28
C THR A 7 2.29 -17.79 -12.76
N ASN A 8 0.98 -17.63 -12.91
CA ASN A 8 -0.06 -18.63 -12.61
C ASN A 8 0.10 -19.29 -11.23
N VAL A 9 0.34 -18.48 -10.21
CA VAL A 9 0.59 -18.95 -8.84
C VAL A 9 -0.70 -19.41 -8.19
N GLU A 10 -0.69 -20.66 -7.73
CA GLU A 10 -1.78 -21.25 -6.94
C GLU A 10 -1.28 -21.63 -5.55
N LYS A 11 -2.15 -21.50 -4.55
CA LYS A 11 -1.89 -21.96 -3.19
C LYS A 11 -3.17 -22.38 -2.48
N ARG A 12 -3.13 -23.58 -1.88
CA ARG A 12 -4.23 -24.13 -1.09
C ARG A 12 -3.76 -24.48 0.31
N TYR A 13 -4.62 -24.27 1.28
CA TYR A 13 -4.47 -24.73 2.65
C TYR A 13 -5.69 -25.59 3.00
N GLN A 14 -5.55 -26.90 2.94
CA GLN A 14 -6.66 -27.84 3.09
C GLN A 14 -7.82 -27.51 2.11
N ALA A 15 -8.98 -27.09 2.61
CA ALA A 15 -10.13 -26.71 1.79
C ALA A 15 -10.09 -25.26 1.28
N LEU A 16 -9.22 -24.40 1.84
CA LEU A 16 -9.12 -23.00 1.49
C LEU A 16 -8.22 -22.80 0.27
N VAL A 17 -8.73 -22.18 -0.79
CA VAL A 17 -7.94 -21.69 -1.92
C VAL A 17 -7.48 -20.28 -1.57
N ALA A 18 -6.20 -20.14 -1.22
CA ALA A 18 -5.62 -18.85 -0.84
C ALA A 18 -5.18 -18.02 -2.04
N LEU A 19 -4.70 -18.70 -3.12
CA LEU A 19 -4.37 -18.09 -4.41
C LEU A 19 -4.87 -19.00 -5.53
N ASP A 20 -5.46 -18.42 -6.56
CA ASP A 20 -6.10 -19.11 -7.66
C ASP A 20 -5.64 -18.51 -9.00
N GLY A 21 -4.47 -18.98 -9.48
CA GLY A 21 -3.90 -18.61 -10.77
C GLY A 21 -3.42 -17.16 -10.86
N VAL A 22 -2.81 -16.62 -9.80
CA VAL A 22 -2.33 -15.24 -9.76
C VAL A 22 -1.17 -15.05 -10.74
N SER A 23 -1.31 -14.09 -11.67
CA SER A 23 -0.26 -13.68 -12.60
C SER A 23 -0.16 -12.15 -12.63
N LEU A 24 1.04 -11.61 -12.38
CA LEU A 24 1.36 -10.19 -12.52
C LEU A 24 2.87 -9.98 -12.63
N SER A 25 3.27 -8.83 -13.16
CA SER A 25 4.66 -8.38 -13.21
C SER A 25 4.81 -7.03 -12.50
N ILE A 26 5.94 -6.85 -11.82
CA ILE A 26 6.32 -5.59 -11.19
C ILE A 26 7.64 -5.17 -11.83
N GLU A 27 7.67 -3.96 -12.38
CA GLU A 27 8.81 -3.47 -13.12
C GLU A 27 9.90 -2.90 -12.19
N GLU A 28 11.15 -2.84 -12.69
CA GLU A 28 12.26 -2.24 -11.94
C GLU A 28 11.99 -0.76 -11.64
N GLY A 29 12.25 -0.34 -10.40
CA GLY A 29 12.03 1.02 -9.92
C GLY A 29 10.55 1.37 -9.67
N GLU A 30 9.64 0.42 -9.81
CA GLU A 30 8.22 0.63 -9.56
C GLU A 30 7.91 0.71 -8.06
N PHE A 31 7.01 1.60 -7.67
CA PHE A 31 6.36 1.56 -6.36
C PHE A 31 4.98 0.92 -6.55
N PHE A 32 4.85 -0.34 -6.17
CA PHE A 32 3.69 -1.19 -6.46
C PHE A 32 2.86 -1.46 -5.21
N GLY A 33 1.54 -1.26 -5.30
CA GLY A 33 0.58 -1.58 -4.24
C GLY A 33 -0.08 -2.94 -4.45
N LEU A 34 -0.14 -3.76 -3.40
CA LEU A 34 -0.91 -5.01 -3.37
C LEU A 34 -2.01 -4.87 -2.32
N LEU A 35 -3.24 -4.58 -2.76
CA LEU A 35 -4.38 -4.30 -1.91
C LEU A 35 -5.41 -5.44 -1.94
N GLY A 36 -6.30 -5.43 -0.98
CA GLY A 36 -7.41 -6.39 -0.88
C GLY A 36 -7.88 -6.55 0.57
N PRO A 37 -9.06 -7.08 0.80
CA PRO A 37 -9.58 -7.32 2.15
C PRO A 37 -8.76 -8.38 2.90
N ASN A 38 -9.06 -8.54 4.19
CA ASN A 38 -8.48 -9.61 4.98
C ASN A 38 -8.88 -10.97 4.40
N GLY A 39 -7.91 -11.88 4.30
CA GLY A 39 -8.14 -13.19 3.67
C GLY A 39 -8.11 -13.20 2.14
N ALA A 40 -7.84 -12.07 1.46
CA ALA A 40 -7.75 -12.01 -0.01
C ALA A 40 -6.56 -12.79 -0.61
N GLY A 41 -5.57 -13.18 0.20
CA GLY A 41 -4.37 -13.90 -0.24
C GLY A 41 -3.09 -13.06 -0.27
N LYS A 42 -3.13 -11.78 0.13
CA LYS A 42 -1.97 -10.86 0.10
C LYS A 42 -0.74 -11.43 0.82
N THR A 43 -0.87 -11.75 2.12
CA THR A 43 0.22 -12.29 2.94
C THR A 43 0.72 -13.63 2.40
N THR A 44 -0.16 -14.46 1.84
CA THR A 44 0.23 -15.71 1.17
C THR A 44 1.09 -15.43 -0.06
N LEU A 45 0.70 -14.50 -0.92
CA LEU A 45 1.46 -14.12 -2.11
C LEU A 45 2.82 -13.51 -1.71
N ILE A 46 2.83 -12.59 -0.75
CA ILE A 46 4.06 -11.99 -0.20
C ILE A 46 5.00 -13.06 0.38
N SER A 47 4.47 -14.04 1.13
CA SER A 47 5.26 -15.13 1.70
C SER A 47 5.88 -16.01 0.61
N ILE A 48 5.21 -16.21 -0.53
CA ILE A 48 5.75 -16.95 -1.68
C ILE A 48 6.83 -16.12 -2.38
N ILE A 49 6.62 -14.82 -2.61
CA ILE A 49 7.64 -13.91 -3.16
C ILE A 49 8.90 -13.93 -2.28
N ALA A 50 8.73 -13.90 -0.96
CA ALA A 50 9.84 -13.94 0.00
C ALA A 50 10.54 -15.33 0.08
N GLY A 51 10.01 -16.36 -0.59
CA GLY A 51 10.51 -17.73 -0.50
C GLY A 51 10.36 -18.35 0.90
N LEU A 52 9.39 -17.84 1.68
CA LEU A 52 9.01 -18.37 3.00
C LEU A 52 7.99 -19.50 2.86
N ASN A 53 7.21 -19.46 1.79
CA ASN A 53 6.21 -20.47 1.46
C ASN A 53 6.38 -20.90 -0.01
N ARG A 54 5.95 -22.13 -0.33
CA ARG A 54 5.98 -22.64 -1.71
C ARG A 54 4.59 -22.54 -2.33
N ALA A 55 4.54 -22.12 -3.59
CA ALA A 55 3.36 -22.27 -4.41
C ALA A 55 3.08 -23.75 -4.68
N ASP A 56 1.80 -24.11 -4.83
CA ASP A 56 1.40 -25.47 -5.22
C ASP A 56 1.48 -25.63 -6.74
N ALA A 57 1.28 -24.53 -7.49
CA ALA A 57 1.50 -24.44 -8.93
C ALA A 57 2.01 -23.04 -9.30
N GLY A 58 2.54 -22.88 -10.52
CA GLY A 58 3.11 -21.63 -11.00
C GLY A 58 4.52 -21.38 -10.52
N SER A 59 5.02 -20.16 -10.76
CA SER A 59 6.38 -19.74 -10.41
C SER A 59 6.46 -18.26 -10.06
N VAL A 60 7.47 -17.91 -9.25
CA VAL A 60 7.82 -16.53 -8.94
C VAL A 60 9.32 -16.37 -9.16
N THR A 61 9.71 -15.30 -9.88
CA THR A 61 11.11 -14.94 -10.03
C THR A 61 11.37 -13.51 -9.57
N ILE A 62 12.56 -13.26 -9.03
CA ILE A 62 13.06 -11.94 -8.63
C ILE A 62 14.32 -11.67 -9.43
N HIS A 63 14.32 -10.63 -10.28
CA HIS A 63 15.41 -10.38 -11.24
C HIS A 63 15.85 -11.64 -11.98
N GLY A 64 14.88 -12.47 -12.42
CA GLY A 64 15.13 -13.71 -13.16
C GLY A 64 15.49 -14.92 -12.30
N HIS A 65 15.71 -14.76 -10.99
CA HIS A 65 16.02 -15.86 -10.07
C HIS A 65 14.73 -16.45 -9.47
N ASP A 66 14.52 -17.75 -9.67
CA ASP A 66 13.35 -18.45 -9.12
C ASP A 66 13.44 -18.57 -7.59
N VAL A 67 12.38 -18.12 -6.90
CA VAL A 67 12.36 -18.05 -5.42
C VAL A 67 12.41 -19.41 -4.73
N THR A 68 12.17 -20.50 -5.47
CA THR A 68 12.21 -21.88 -4.96
C THR A 68 13.52 -22.60 -5.35
N ASN A 69 13.86 -22.55 -6.63
CA ASN A 69 14.98 -23.33 -7.18
C ASN A 69 16.31 -22.58 -7.10
N ASP A 70 16.28 -21.25 -7.20
CA ASP A 70 17.46 -20.36 -7.07
C ASP A 70 17.30 -19.38 -5.90
N TYR A 71 16.76 -19.89 -4.79
CA TYR A 71 16.36 -19.10 -3.64
C TYR A 71 17.49 -18.26 -3.02
N ARG A 72 18.75 -18.69 -3.15
CA ARG A 72 19.89 -17.96 -2.58
C ARG A 72 20.13 -16.65 -3.32
N GLU A 73 20.09 -16.67 -4.65
CA GLU A 73 20.26 -15.46 -5.45
C GLU A 73 19.01 -14.58 -5.39
N ALA A 74 17.80 -15.17 -5.41
CA ALA A 74 16.57 -14.44 -5.21
C ALA A 74 16.55 -13.65 -3.87
N ARG A 75 16.96 -14.29 -2.77
CA ARG A 75 17.02 -13.65 -1.45
C ARG A 75 18.05 -12.52 -1.34
N LYS A 76 19.15 -12.58 -2.08
CA LYS A 76 20.12 -11.47 -2.16
C LYS A 76 19.52 -10.22 -2.82
N LYS A 77 18.51 -10.41 -3.66
CA LYS A 77 17.82 -9.33 -4.38
C LYS A 77 16.61 -8.78 -3.63
N LEU A 78 16.23 -9.39 -2.50
CA LEU A 78 15.00 -9.09 -1.79
C LEU A 78 15.27 -8.66 -0.36
N GLY A 79 14.71 -7.52 0.04
CA GLY A 79 14.51 -7.12 1.43
C GLY A 79 13.04 -7.27 1.81
N MET A 80 12.77 -8.03 2.86
CA MET A 80 11.39 -8.30 3.31
C MET A 80 11.17 -7.76 4.71
N VAL A 81 10.13 -6.94 4.89
CA VAL A 81 9.62 -6.50 6.19
C VAL A 81 8.30 -7.23 6.43
N PRO A 82 8.26 -8.21 7.34
CA PRO A 82 7.05 -8.98 7.62
C PRO A 82 6.05 -8.18 8.47
N GLN A 83 4.79 -8.57 8.41
CA GLN A 83 3.73 -8.00 9.25
C GLN A 83 3.99 -8.23 10.75
N GLU A 84 4.45 -9.43 11.12
CA GLU A 84 4.73 -9.77 12.51
C GLU A 84 6.07 -9.23 12.99
N LEU A 85 6.13 -8.83 14.27
CA LEU A 85 7.36 -8.35 14.92
C LEU A 85 8.18 -9.54 15.41
N VAL A 86 9.00 -10.11 14.54
CA VAL A 86 9.95 -11.18 14.89
C VAL A 86 11.33 -10.55 15.16
N PHE A 87 11.86 -10.73 16.36
CA PHE A 87 13.17 -10.20 16.72
C PHE A 87 13.87 -11.12 17.73
N ASP A 88 15.20 -11.12 17.71
CA ASP A 88 16.01 -11.78 18.71
C ASP A 88 16.16 -10.86 19.93
N PRO A 89 15.74 -11.30 21.12
CA PRO A 89 15.74 -10.46 22.30
C PRO A 89 17.12 -10.28 22.97
N PHE A 90 18.16 -10.96 22.51
CA PHE A 90 19.46 -10.98 23.16
C PHE A 90 20.45 -9.93 22.64
N PHE A 91 20.17 -9.34 21.48
CA PHE A 91 21.08 -8.39 20.82
C PHE A 91 20.60 -6.95 20.95
N THR A 92 21.54 -6.03 20.83
CA THR A 92 21.28 -4.61 20.65
C THR A 92 20.87 -4.34 19.19
N VAL A 93 20.34 -3.14 18.91
CA VAL A 93 19.97 -2.71 17.55
C VAL A 93 21.16 -2.85 16.59
N ARG A 94 22.33 -2.31 16.97
CA ARG A 94 23.53 -2.35 16.14
C ARG A 94 24.04 -3.78 15.90
N GLU A 95 24.03 -4.60 16.93
CA GLU A 95 24.42 -6.01 16.81
C GLU A 95 23.50 -6.77 15.86
N THR A 96 22.19 -6.56 16.00
CA THR A 96 21.16 -7.16 15.11
C THR A 96 21.44 -6.81 13.65
N LEU A 97 21.71 -5.54 13.34
CA LEU A 97 21.99 -5.12 11.97
C LEU A 97 23.35 -5.65 11.45
N ARG A 98 24.37 -5.73 12.32
CA ARG A 98 25.67 -6.33 11.95
C ARG A 98 25.55 -7.82 11.67
N MET A 99 24.80 -8.55 12.49
CA MET A 99 24.55 -9.98 12.27
C MET A 99 23.81 -10.19 10.94
N GLN A 100 22.75 -9.43 10.69
CA GLN A 100 22.02 -9.50 9.43
C GLN A 100 22.92 -9.21 8.23
N SER A 101 23.80 -8.20 8.33
CA SER A 101 24.82 -7.91 7.31
C SER A 101 25.76 -9.09 7.07
N GLY A 102 26.15 -9.77 8.15
CA GLY A 102 26.98 -10.97 8.10
C GLY A 102 26.33 -12.15 7.38
N TYR A 103 25.01 -12.35 7.53
CA TYR A 103 24.27 -13.40 6.79
C TYR A 103 24.33 -13.21 5.26
N PHE A 104 24.41 -11.96 4.80
CA PHE A 104 24.64 -11.64 3.38
C PHE A 104 26.12 -11.60 2.98
N GLY A 105 27.04 -11.96 3.88
CA GLY A 105 28.48 -11.98 3.61
C GLY A 105 29.11 -10.58 3.48
N LEU A 106 28.42 -9.52 3.90
CA LEU A 106 28.90 -8.16 3.77
C LEU A 106 29.92 -7.83 4.86
N LYS A 107 31.15 -7.51 4.44
CA LYS A 107 32.22 -7.03 5.31
C LYS A 107 32.25 -5.48 5.27
N ASN A 108 32.58 -4.84 6.40
CA ASN A 108 32.74 -3.38 6.49
C ASN A 108 31.49 -2.55 6.14
N ASN A 109 30.31 -3.06 6.46
CA ASN A 109 29.00 -2.40 6.16
C ASN A 109 28.60 -1.35 7.23
N GLY A 110 29.53 -0.97 8.12
CA GLY A 110 29.21 -0.08 9.26
C GLY A 110 28.62 1.27 8.85
N LYS A 111 29.19 1.91 7.82
CA LYS A 111 28.69 3.22 7.34
C LYS A 111 27.24 3.16 6.89
N TRP A 112 26.85 2.10 6.17
CA TRP A 112 25.47 1.93 5.72
C TRP A 112 24.52 1.61 6.89
N ILE A 113 24.97 0.81 7.85
CA ILE A 113 24.22 0.53 9.07
C ILE A 113 23.97 1.83 9.86
N ASP A 114 24.99 2.69 9.99
CA ASP A 114 24.86 3.99 10.65
C ASP A 114 23.86 4.90 9.90
N GLU A 115 23.92 4.95 8.57
CA GLU A 115 22.97 5.69 7.73
C GLU A 115 21.53 5.16 7.89
N LEU A 116 21.33 3.84 7.92
CA LEU A 116 20.02 3.23 8.18
C LEU A 116 19.48 3.63 9.56
N MET A 117 20.32 3.57 10.59
CA MET A 117 19.91 3.96 11.94
C MET A 117 19.56 5.44 12.03
N GLU A 118 20.29 6.32 11.36
CA GLU A 118 19.99 7.74 11.30
C GLU A 118 18.65 8.02 10.62
N ASN A 119 18.43 7.48 9.42
CA ASN A 119 17.19 7.67 8.65
C ASN A 119 15.96 7.07 9.33
N LEU A 120 16.13 6.09 10.19
CA LEU A 120 15.05 5.43 10.93
C LEU A 120 14.99 5.90 12.40
N HIS A 121 15.71 6.96 12.78
CA HIS A 121 15.75 7.51 14.15
C HIS A 121 16.06 6.43 15.20
N LEU A 122 17.08 5.62 14.95
CA LEU A 122 17.54 4.53 15.82
C LEU A 122 18.94 4.80 16.40
N THR A 123 19.60 5.91 16.03
CA THR A 123 20.98 6.23 16.43
C THR A 123 21.14 6.24 17.95
N ASP A 124 20.24 6.92 18.67
CA ASP A 124 20.26 7.01 20.14
C ASP A 124 19.96 5.68 20.83
N LYS A 125 19.49 4.69 20.08
CA LYS A 125 19.13 3.36 20.55
C LYS A 125 20.06 2.27 20.00
N ALA A 126 21.15 2.65 19.34
CA ALA A 126 22.09 1.73 18.71
C ALA A 126 22.54 0.59 19.65
N ASP A 127 22.87 0.95 20.89
CA ASP A 127 23.34 0.02 21.91
C ASP A 127 22.25 -0.43 22.90
N THR A 128 20.97 -0.10 22.59
CA THR A 128 19.83 -0.54 23.37
C THR A 128 19.43 -1.96 22.94
N ASN A 129 19.16 -2.83 23.94
CA ASN A 129 18.71 -4.20 23.68
C ASN A 129 17.31 -4.20 23.04
N MET A 130 17.08 -5.10 22.10
CA MET A 130 15.82 -5.24 21.37
C MET A 130 14.59 -5.40 22.28
N ARG A 131 14.73 -6.02 23.43
CA ARG A 131 13.64 -6.16 24.43
C ARG A 131 13.11 -4.82 24.93
N ALA A 132 14.01 -3.86 25.13
CA ALA A 132 13.71 -2.57 25.74
C ALA A 132 13.05 -1.58 24.76
N LEU A 133 12.96 -1.93 23.48
CA LEU A 133 12.37 -1.10 22.44
C LEU A 133 10.84 -1.15 22.46
N SER A 134 10.19 -0.04 22.14
CA SER A 134 8.76 0.01 21.83
C SER A 134 8.42 -0.79 20.56
N GLY A 135 7.14 -1.11 20.34
CA GLY A 135 6.70 -1.81 19.11
C GLY A 135 7.09 -1.04 17.85
N GLY A 136 6.88 0.26 17.82
CA GLY A 136 7.27 1.11 16.68
C GLY A 136 8.79 1.14 16.46
N MET A 137 9.61 1.15 17.52
CA MET A 137 11.07 1.03 17.39
C MET A 137 11.49 -0.32 16.83
N LYS A 138 10.90 -1.41 17.30
CA LYS A 138 11.14 -2.77 16.76
C LYS A 138 10.80 -2.84 15.28
N ARG A 139 9.68 -2.23 14.85
CA ARG A 139 9.28 -2.16 13.44
C ARG A 139 10.36 -1.47 12.60
N ARG A 140 10.91 -0.34 13.09
CA ARG A 140 12.00 0.37 12.40
C ARG A 140 13.27 -0.49 12.28
N VAL A 141 13.60 -1.25 13.31
CA VAL A 141 14.75 -2.18 13.23
C VAL A 141 14.51 -3.27 12.19
N LEU A 142 13.29 -3.82 12.08
CA LEU A 142 12.95 -4.78 11.01
C LEU A 142 13.10 -4.18 9.62
N VAL A 143 12.69 -2.92 9.42
CA VAL A 143 12.93 -2.20 8.17
C VAL A 143 14.42 -2.06 7.90
N ALA A 144 15.23 -1.64 8.90
CA ALA A 144 16.67 -1.56 8.76
C ALA A 144 17.31 -2.92 8.40
N GLN A 145 16.87 -4.00 9.05
CA GLN A 145 17.34 -5.36 8.74
C GLN A 145 17.06 -5.77 7.28
N ALA A 146 15.85 -5.47 6.77
CA ALA A 146 15.49 -5.77 5.40
C ALA A 146 16.36 -5.01 4.39
N LEU A 147 16.90 -3.84 4.75
CA LEU A 147 17.66 -2.95 3.89
C LEU A 147 19.18 -3.06 4.03
N VAL A 148 19.66 -3.84 5.01
CA VAL A 148 21.08 -3.87 5.36
C VAL A 148 21.98 -4.30 4.21
N HIS A 149 21.48 -5.12 3.28
CA HIS A 149 22.22 -5.63 2.11
C HIS A 149 21.93 -4.86 0.82
N LYS A 150 21.23 -3.71 0.91
CA LYS A 150 20.86 -2.85 -0.24
C LYS A 150 20.14 -3.63 -1.35
N PRO A 151 19.05 -4.33 -1.05
CA PRO A 151 18.36 -5.15 -2.04
C PRO A 151 17.73 -4.27 -3.11
N PRO A 152 17.74 -4.64 -4.40
CA PRO A 152 17.05 -3.90 -5.45
C PRO A 152 15.52 -3.97 -5.33
N VAL A 153 14.99 -4.98 -4.63
CA VAL A 153 13.54 -5.15 -4.37
C VAL A 153 13.27 -5.12 -2.87
N ILE A 154 12.31 -4.32 -2.47
CA ILE A 154 11.87 -4.15 -1.07
C ILE A 154 10.39 -4.52 -0.98
N VAL A 155 10.04 -5.48 -0.15
CA VAL A 155 8.66 -5.87 0.13
C VAL A 155 8.31 -5.47 1.56
N LEU A 156 7.26 -4.68 1.70
CA LEU A 156 6.77 -4.14 2.96
C LEU A 156 5.36 -4.67 3.22
N ASP A 157 5.22 -5.60 4.16
CA ASP A 157 3.92 -6.16 4.53
C ASP A 157 3.37 -5.42 5.76
N GLU A 158 2.43 -4.51 5.53
CA GLU A 158 1.81 -3.62 6.53
C GLU A 158 2.83 -2.92 7.44
N PRO A 159 3.82 -2.20 6.89
CA PRO A 159 4.97 -1.71 7.65
C PRO A 159 4.62 -0.64 8.69
N THR A 160 3.45 0.00 8.58
CA THR A 160 2.98 1.10 9.43
C THR A 160 1.91 0.67 10.45
N ALA A 161 1.57 -0.61 10.50
CA ALA A 161 0.59 -1.12 11.46
C ALA A 161 1.04 -0.87 12.91
N GLY A 162 0.22 -0.15 13.68
CA GLY A 162 0.52 0.20 15.08
C GLY A 162 1.63 1.24 15.28
N VAL A 163 1.97 2.00 14.24
CA VAL A 163 2.97 3.07 14.26
C VAL A 163 2.26 4.43 14.33
N ASP A 164 2.78 5.36 15.13
CA ASP A 164 2.26 6.72 15.21
C ASP A 164 2.45 7.51 13.91
N VAL A 165 1.69 8.61 13.75
CA VAL A 165 1.61 9.38 12.50
C VAL A 165 2.97 9.98 12.09
N GLU A 166 3.72 10.55 13.03
CA GLU A 166 5.00 11.20 12.74
C GLU A 166 6.03 10.18 12.25
N LEU A 167 6.07 9.04 12.91
CA LEU A 167 6.96 7.96 12.57
C LEU A 167 6.60 7.31 11.22
N ARG A 168 5.30 7.19 10.93
CA ARG A 168 4.79 6.72 9.64
C ARG A 168 5.29 7.63 8.51
N GLN A 169 5.15 8.95 8.66
CA GLN A 169 5.62 9.91 7.68
C GLN A 169 7.14 9.81 7.45
N THR A 170 7.92 9.63 8.51
CA THR A 170 9.37 9.45 8.41
C THR A 170 9.74 8.20 7.62
N LEU A 171 9.08 7.08 7.91
CA LEU A 171 9.26 5.83 7.17
C LEU A 171 8.96 6.01 5.68
N TRP A 172 7.83 6.65 5.34
CA TRP A 172 7.42 6.86 3.95
C TRP A 172 8.37 7.79 3.20
N LYS A 173 8.87 8.86 3.82
CA LYS A 173 9.90 9.72 3.23
C LYS A 173 11.16 8.94 2.90
N PHE A 174 11.57 8.05 3.80
CA PHE A 174 12.75 7.21 3.59
C PHE A 174 12.53 6.18 2.48
N VAL A 175 11.41 5.45 2.48
CA VAL A 175 11.08 4.45 1.45
C VAL A 175 10.91 5.11 0.07
N ALA A 176 10.24 6.27 0.00
CA ALA A 176 10.10 7.04 -1.25
C ALA A 176 11.46 7.51 -1.79
N ARG A 177 12.44 7.85 -0.92
CA ARG A 177 13.80 8.14 -1.34
C ARG A 177 14.45 6.90 -1.96
N LEU A 178 14.37 5.75 -1.31
CA LEU A 178 14.93 4.50 -1.84
C LEU A 178 14.33 4.15 -3.21
N ASN A 179 13.02 4.36 -3.40
CA ASN A 179 12.39 4.14 -4.69
C ASN A 179 12.92 5.11 -5.76
N ARG A 180 13.09 6.40 -5.45
CA ARG A 180 13.71 7.37 -6.36
C ARG A 180 15.17 7.03 -6.69
N ASP A 181 15.87 6.37 -5.77
CA ASP A 181 17.24 5.88 -5.96
C ASP A 181 17.29 4.57 -6.79
N GLY A 182 16.14 4.11 -7.29
CA GLY A 182 15.99 2.98 -8.22
C GLY A 182 15.56 1.65 -7.59
N HIS A 183 15.28 1.61 -6.28
CA HIS A 183 14.75 0.39 -5.67
C HIS A 183 13.29 0.16 -6.07
N THR A 184 12.93 -1.07 -6.37
CA THR A 184 11.53 -1.50 -6.57
C THR A 184 10.90 -1.73 -5.21
N VAL A 185 9.72 -1.16 -4.97
CA VAL A 185 9.01 -1.31 -3.69
C VAL A 185 7.66 -1.97 -3.91
N VAL A 186 7.38 -3.01 -3.13
CA VAL A 186 6.06 -3.64 -3.04
C VAL A 186 5.48 -3.37 -1.67
N LEU A 187 4.32 -2.77 -1.63
CA LEU A 187 3.62 -2.38 -0.42
C LEU A 187 2.30 -3.11 -0.28
N THR A 188 2.07 -3.74 0.87
CA THR A 188 0.72 -4.03 1.33
C THR A 188 0.35 -3.06 2.45
N THR A 189 -0.85 -2.55 2.42
CA THR A 189 -1.38 -1.68 3.47
C THR A 189 -2.91 -1.78 3.51
N HIS A 190 -3.48 -1.50 4.64
CA HIS A 190 -4.92 -1.26 4.80
C HIS A 190 -5.25 0.25 4.81
N TYR A 191 -4.23 1.12 4.77
CA TYR A 191 -4.38 2.57 4.62
C TYR A 191 -4.35 2.93 3.14
N LEU A 192 -5.53 3.07 2.53
CA LEU A 192 -5.65 3.31 1.09
C LEU A 192 -5.04 4.65 0.65
N GLU A 193 -5.08 5.66 1.54
CA GLU A 193 -4.40 6.94 1.34
C GLU A 193 -2.88 6.79 1.12
N GLU A 194 -2.22 5.86 1.87
CA GLU A 194 -0.79 5.59 1.67
C GLU A 194 -0.52 4.99 0.29
N ALA A 195 -1.35 4.02 -0.11
CA ALA A 195 -1.23 3.40 -1.42
C ALA A 195 -1.47 4.42 -2.54
N GLN A 196 -2.46 5.30 -2.40
CA GLN A 196 -2.77 6.36 -3.36
C GLN A 196 -1.62 7.35 -3.51
N ALA A 197 -0.99 7.74 -2.40
CA ALA A 197 0.09 8.72 -2.39
C ALA A 197 1.42 8.18 -2.90
N LEU A 198 1.68 6.89 -2.73
CA LEU A 198 3.01 6.30 -2.95
C LEU A 198 3.07 5.39 -4.18
N CYS A 199 2.00 4.65 -4.48
CA CYS A 199 2.05 3.59 -5.49
C CYS A 199 1.77 4.12 -6.90
N ASN A 200 2.61 3.73 -7.86
CA ASN A 200 2.43 4.03 -9.27
C ASN A 200 1.32 3.14 -9.88
N ARG A 201 1.34 1.85 -9.54
CA ARG A 201 0.38 0.84 -9.95
C ARG A 201 -0.09 0.03 -8.76
N ILE A 202 -1.30 -0.47 -8.85
CA ILE A 202 -1.95 -1.22 -7.79
C ILE A 202 -2.60 -2.47 -8.38
N ALA A 203 -2.34 -3.61 -7.73
CA ALA A 203 -3.12 -4.82 -7.89
C ALA A 203 -4.11 -4.98 -6.73
N MET A 204 -5.36 -5.25 -7.03
CA MET A 204 -6.37 -5.57 -6.03
C MET A 204 -6.67 -7.07 -6.05
N LEU A 205 -6.48 -7.73 -4.90
CA LEU A 205 -6.80 -9.13 -4.70
C LEU A 205 -8.17 -9.30 -4.03
N LYS A 206 -8.96 -10.26 -4.52
CA LYS A 206 -10.21 -10.71 -3.90
C LYS A 206 -10.32 -12.23 -4.05
N ALA A 207 -10.50 -12.95 -2.95
CA ALA A 207 -10.65 -14.41 -2.94
C ALA A 207 -9.54 -15.14 -3.74
N GLY A 208 -8.28 -14.74 -3.56
CA GLY A 208 -7.12 -15.36 -4.20
C GLY A 208 -6.88 -14.98 -5.66
N LYS A 209 -7.65 -14.07 -6.23
CA LYS A 209 -7.53 -13.61 -7.64
C LYS A 209 -7.21 -12.13 -7.72
N VAL A 210 -6.50 -11.74 -8.77
CA VAL A 210 -6.34 -10.32 -9.14
C VAL A 210 -7.62 -9.87 -9.84
N VAL A 211 -8.36 -8.96 -9.20
CA VAL A 211 -9.63 -8.42 -9.73
C VAL A 211 -9.45 -7.06 -10.40
N ALA A 212 -8.37 -6.35 -10.08
CA ALA A 212 -7.98 -5.12 -10.77
C ALA A 212 -6.45 -5.00 -10.76
N LEU A 213 -5.89 -4.47 -11.85
CA LEU A 213 -4.47 -4.16 -11.99
C LEU A 213 -4.33 -3.00 -12.96
N ASP A 214 -3.95 -1.83 -12.46
CA ASP A 214 -3.77 -0.64 -13.28
C ASP A 214 -2.91 0.41 -12.54
N THR A 215 -2.60 1.53 -13.21
CA THR A 215 -2.03 2.69 -12.54
C THR A 215 -3.02 3.26 -11.52
N THR A 216 -2.50 3.83 -10.43
CA THR A 216 -3.34 4.45 -9.38
C THR A 216 -4.29 5.50 -9.99
N ALA A 217 -3.78 6.34 -10.90
CA ALA A 217 -4.57 7.35 -11.59
C ALA A 217 -5.68 6.73 -12.48
N ALA A 218 -5.39 5.62 -13.18
CA ALA A 218 -6.38 4.94 -14.03
C ALA A 218 -7.47 4.26 -13.20
N LEU A 219 -7.10 3.68 -12.03
CA LEU A 219 -8.07 3.10 -11.10
C LEU A 219 -9.04 4.14 -10.58
N ILE A 220 -8.53 5.28 -10.08
CA ILE A 220 -9.36 6.38 -9.60
C ILE A 220 -10.26 6.93 -10.72
N LYS A 221 -9.74 7.06 -11.93
CA LYS A 221 -10.51 7.54 -13.08
C LYS A 221 -11.63 6.58 -13.52
N ARG A 222 -11.57 5.28 -13.19
CA ARG A 222 -12.66 4.32 -13.51
C ARG A 222 -13.95 4.62 -12.77
N ILE A 223 -13.86 5.18 -11.58
CA ILE A 223 -15.02 5.72 -10.88
C ILE A 223 -15.29 7.09 -11.48
N SER A 224 -16.19 7.14 -12.45
CA SER A 224 -16.65 8.38 -13.06
C SER A 224 -17.40 9.21 -12.02
N GLY A 225 -16.87 10.39 -11.73
CA GLY A 225 -17.57 11.44 -11.05
C GLY A 225 -16.79 12.00 -9.86
N SER A 226 -16.50 13.28 -9.95
CA SER A 226 -16.25 14.09 -8.77
C SER A 226 -17.58 14.22 -8.00
N GLN A 227 -17.51 14.40 -6.69
CA GLN A 227 -18.67 14.69 -5.86
C GLN A 227 -18.62 16.16 -5.45
N LEU A 228 -19.67 16.88 -5.71
CA LEU A 228 -19.82 18.24 -5.21
C LEU A 228 -20.62 18.20 -3.91
N VAL A 229 -19.91 18.33 -2.79
CA VAL A 229 -20.54 18.47 -1.48
C VAL A 229 -20.93 19.92 -1.29
N VAL A 230 -22.21 20.19 -1.05
CA VAL A 230 -22.73 21.53 -0.79
C VAL A 230 -23.48 21.57 0.52
N HIS A 231 -23.19 22.58 1.32
CA HIS A 231 -23.96 22.91 2.51
C HIS A 231 -24.86 24.11 2.17
N LEU A 232 -26.17 23.92 2.31
CA LEU A 232 -27.16 24.93 1.91
C LEU A 232 -27.96 25.41 3.12
N ASP A 233 -28.20 26.72 3.20
CA ASP A 233 -29.32 27.22 3.96
C ASP A 233 -30.58 27.22 3.04
N GLY A 234 -31.45 26.23 3.27
CA GLY A 234 -32.62 25.97 2.43
C GLY A 234 -32.66 24.56 1.84
N LYS A 235 -33.61 24.31 0.94
CA LYS A 235 -33.80 23.03 0.29
C LYS A 235 -33.05 22.93 -1.04
N LEU A 236 -32.59 21.73 -1.35
CA LEU A 236 -32.03 21.43 -2.67
C LEU A 236 -33.14 21.58 -3.74
N PRO A 237 -32.87 22.24 -4.88
CA PRO A 237 -33.80 22.29 -6.01
C PRO A 237 -34.14 20.91 -6.55
N ASP A 238 -35.41 20.71 -6.94
CA ASP A 238 -35.87 19.41 -7.47
C ASP A 238 -35.09 18.96 -8.71
N SER A 239 -34.59 19.90 -9.49
CA SER A 239 -33.72 19.62 -10.67
C SER A 239 -32.39 18.93 -10.33
N LEU A 240 -31.88 19.08 -9.10
CA LEU A 240 -30.63 18.50 -8.64
C LEU A 240 -30.81 17.21 -7.83
N ILE A 241 -32.02 16.84 -7.45
CA ILE A 241 -32.33 15.60 -6.71
C ILE A 241 -31.78 14.36 -7.42
N PRO A 242 -31.87 14.23 -8.76
CA PRO A 242 -31.30 13.05 -9.46
C PRO A 242 -29.77 12.92 -9.36
N LEU A 243 -29.07 13.99 -8.98
CA LEU A 243 -27.61 14.01 -8.81
C LEU A 243 -27.18 13.63 -7.39
N VAL A 244 -28.10 13.55 -6.43
CA VAL A 244 -27.79 13.22 -5.03
C VAL A 244 -27.34 11.77 -4.93
N THR A 245 -26.17 11.55 -4.35
CA THR A 245 -25.58 10.21 -4.17
C THR A 245 -26.04 9.51 -2.90
N HIS A 246 -26.43 10.31 -1.88
CA HIS A 246 -26.87 9.80 -0.57
C HIS A 246 -28.34 10.24 -0.30
N PRO A 247 -29.33 9.38 -0.56
CA PRO A 247 -30.76 9.75 -0.39
C PRO A 247 -31.13 10.26 1.02
N ASP A 248 -30.42 9.80 2.05
CA ASP A 248 -30.65 10.22 3.43
C ASP A 248 -30.38 11.71 3.65
N GLU A 249 -29.51 12.32 2.85
CA GLU A 249 -29.19 13.75 2.90
C GLU A 249 -30.41 14.61 2.50
N LEU A 250 -31.33 14.11 1.67
CA LEU A 250 -32.57 14.78 1.31
C LEU A 250 -33.50 14.97 2.52
N VAL A 251 -33.40 14.09 3.50
CA VAL A 251 -34.19 14.16 4.74
C VAL A 251 -33.53 15.07 5.77
N ALA A 252 -32.21 15.02 5.86
CA ALA A 252 -31.43 15.84 6.80
C ALA A 252 -31.37 17.32 6.43
N GLY A 253 -31.47 17.68 5.15
CA GLY A 253 -31.84 18.99 4.63
C GLY A 253 -30.77 20.10 4.68
N ARG A 254 -29.48 19.79 4.94
CA ARG A 254 -28.43 20.83 4.97
C ARG A 254 -27.19 20.51 4.18
N LYS A 255 -26.77 19.24 4.15
CA LYS A 255 -25.61 18.75 3.39
C LYS A 255 -26.14 17.91 2.23
N TYR A 256 -25.63 18.14 1.03
CA TYR A 256 -25.96 17.35 -0.15
C TYR A 256 -24.69 17.01 -0.91
N THR A 257 -24.56 15.73 -1.28
CA THR A 257 -23.46 15.21 -2.08
C THR A 257 -23.98 14.92 -3.48
N LEU A 258 -23.55 15.71 -4.45
CA LEU A 258 -24.04 15.68 -5.83
C LEU A 258 -22.99 15.04 -6.74
N ARG A 259 -23.40 14.09 -7.57
CA ARG A 259 -22.52 13.48 -8.58
C ARG A 259 -22.21 14.48 -9.69
N ILE A 260 -20.93 14.69 -9.98
CA ILE A 260 -20.42 15.55 -11.03
C ILE A 260 -19.59 14.67 -11.98
N ASN A 261 -19.97 14.56 -13.25
CA ASN A 261 -19.25 13.72 -14.20
C ASN A 261 -17.99 14.42 -14.73
N GLU A 262 -18.10 15.71 -15.02
CA GLU A 262 -16.99 16.53 -15.50
C GLU A 262 -16.95 17.85 -14.70
N PHE A 263 -15.77 18.46 -14.61
CA PHE A 263 -15.62 19.74 -13.91
C PHE A 263 -16.52 20.86 -14.47
N ALA A 264 -16.83 20.78 -15.78
CA ALA A 264 -17.77 21.69 -16.44
C ALA A 264 -19.19 21.60 -15.89
N ASP A 265 -19.61 20.47 -15.27
CA ASP A 265 -20.94 20.29 -14.70
C ASP A 265 -21.14 21.07 -13.39
N VAL A 266 -20.06 21.55 -12.78
CA VAL A 266 -20.14 22.33 -11.53
C VAL A 266 -20.89 23.65 -11.76
N GLU A 267 -20.62 24.36 -12.86
CA GLU A 267 -21.23 25.64 -13.17
C GLU A 267 -22.77 25.56 -13.33
N PRO A 268 -23.32 24.61 -14.11
CA PRO A 268 -24.77 24.39 -14.20
C PRO A 268 -25.43 24.08 -12.84
N VAL A 269 -24.76 23.30 -11.98
CA VAL A 269 -25.27 23.01 -10.63
C VAL A 269 -25.34 24.29 -9.79
N LEU A 270 -24.25 25.08 -9.77
CA LEU A 270 -24.23 26.36 -9.05
C LEU A 270 -25.24 27.34 -9.60
N ALA A 271 -25.44 27.40 -10.92
CA ALA A 271 -26.47 28.22 -11.54
C ALA A 271 -27.88 27.81 -11.09
N SER A 272 -28.17 26.51 -11.01
CA SER A 272 -29.43 25.96 -10.54
C SER A 272 -29.70 26.31 -9.06
N LEU A 273 -28.69 26.17 -8.20
CA LEU A 273 -28.77 26.56 -6.79
C LEU A 273 -29.07 28.06 -6.63
N ARG A 274 -28.35 28.88 -7.39
CA ARG A 274 -28.55 30.36 -7.37
C ARG A 274 -29.93 30.73 -7.87
N ALA A 275 -30.42 30.13 -8.95
CA ALA A 275 -31.74 30.39 -9.52
C ALA A 275 -32.86 30.01 -8.56
N ALA A 276 -32.68 29.01 -7.73
CA ALA A 276 -33.61 28.60 -6.69
C ALA A 276 -33.53 29.45 -5.41
N GLY A 277 -32.61 30.41 -5.35
CA GLY A 277 -32.39 31.24 -4.17
C GLY A 277 -31.73 30.53 -2.99
N ALA A 278 -31.12 29.37 -3.22
CA ALA A 278 -30.41 28.66 -2.19
C ALA A 278 -29.11 29.40 -1.81
N VAL A 279 -28.85 29.51 -0.52
CA VAL A 279 -27.62 30.12 0.01
C VAL A 279 -26.62 28.99 0.28
N ILE A 280 -25.46 29.06 -0.39
CA ILE A 280 -24.37 28.10 -0.18
C ILE A 280 -23.57 28.60 1.01
N GLU A 281 -23.57 27.82 2.10
CA GLU A 281 -22.76 28.08 3.30
C GLU A 281 -21.33 27.56 3.16
N ASP A 282 -21.17 26.39 2.55
CA ASP A 282 -19.88 25.75 2.26
C ASP A 282 -20.01 24.88 1.02
N MET A 283 -18.88 24.71 0.33
CA MET A 283 -18.81 23.88 -0.87
C MET A 283 -17.44 23.24 -1.00
N GLN A 284 -17.41 21.94 -1.25
CA GLN A 284 -16.20 21.19 -1.50
C GLN A 284 -16.38 20.32 -2.73
N LEU A 285 -15.38 20.32 -3.62
CA LEU A 285 -15.33 19.36 -4.72
C LEU A 285 -14.45 18.20 -4.28
N GLU A 286 -15.07 17.08 -3.96
CA GLU A 286 -14.40 15.85 -3.62
C GLU A 286 -14.17 15.05 -4.92
N GLN A 287 -12.92 14.70 -5.17
CA GLN A 287 -12.60 13.77 -6.25
C GLN A 287 -12.68 12.36 -5.67
N ALA A 288 -13.17 11.41 -6.49
CA ALA A 288 -13.11 10.01 -6.12
C ALA A 288 -11.68 9.63 -5.72
N ASP A 289 -11.55 8.90 -4.65
CA ASP A 289 -10.27 8.44 -4.16
C ASP A 289 -10.11 6.90 -4.33
N LEU A 290 -8.99 6.38 -3.89
CA LEU A 290 -8.72 4.95 -3.98
C LEU A 290 -9.64 4.13 -3.06
N GLU A 291 -10.21 4.73 -2.00
CA GLU A 291 -11.14 4.08 -1.10
C GLU A 291 -12.48 3.80 -1.79
N ASP A 292 -13.00 4.77 -2.54
CA ASP A 292 -14.20 4.61 -3.36
C ASP A 292 -14.01 3.48 -4.38
N VAL A 293 -12.86 3.48 -5.08
CA VAL A 293 -12.48 2.42 -6.03
C VAL A 293 -12.47 1.06 -5.36
N PHE A 294 -11.84 1.00 -4.19
CA PHE A 294 -11.69 -0.25 -3.45
C PHE A 294 -13.04 -0.81 -3.02
N ILE A 295 -13.92 0.04 -2.48
CA ILE A 295 -15.28 -0.35 -2.07
C ILE A 295 -16.06 -0.89 -3.27
N GLN A 296 -16.08 -0.15 -4.38
CA GLN A 296 -16.81 -0.56 -5.58
C GLN A 296 -16.34 -1.90 -6.15
N ILE A 297 -15.01 -2.12 -6.26
CA ILE A 297 -14.45 -3.38 -6.75
C ILE A 297 -14.70 -4.52 -5.76
N MET A 298 -14.65 -4.26 -4.46
CA MET A 298 -14.81 -5.30 -3.45
C MET A 298 -16.27 -5.66 -3.19
N GLU A 299 -17.22 -4.73 -3.30
CA GLU A 299 -18.64 -5.02 -3.18
C GLU A 299 -19.22 -5.63 -4.46
N GLY A 300 -18.65 -5.31 -5.63
CA GLY A 300 -19.18 -5.62 -6.96
C GLY A 300 -20.15 -4.53 -7.41
N GLU A 301 -20.23 -4.28 -8.71
CA GLU A 301 -21.31 -3.48 -9.28
C GLU A 301 -22.66 -4.13 -8.90
N LYS A 302 -23.47 -3.40 -8.12
CA LYS A 302 -24.88 -3.78 -7.89
C LYS A 302 -25.70 -3.49 -9.11
#